data_4c90218bcbd2bb3e0e77c7d90af0f96a
#
_entry.id   4c90218bcbd2bb3e0e77c7d90af0f96a
#
_cell.length_a   1.000
_cell.length_b   1.000
_cell.length_c   1.000
_cell.angle_alpha   90.00
_cell.angle_beta   90.00
_cell.angle_gamma   90.00
#
_symmetry.space_group_name_H-M   'P 1'
#
loop_
_entity.id
_entity.type
_entity.pdbx_description
1 polymer ?
#
loop_
_entity_poly.entity_id
_entity_poly.type
_entity_poly.pdbx_seq_one_letter_code
_entity_poly.pdbx_strand_id
1 'polypeptide(L)' 'MKEERYHIALDRYDKNIVLNALNTLRNQQVREERPTDPVDELIETVAHAPTRK' A
#
# COMPACT_ATOMS: atom_id res chain seq x y z
N MET A 1 -0.66 -22.94 -2.77
CA MET A 1 -1.82 -22.04 -2.64
C MET A 1 -1.83 -21.02 -3.77
N LYS A 2 -2.98 -20.81 -4.36
CA LYS A 2 -3.10 -19.91 -5.49
C LYS A 2 -3.45 -18.52 -5.01
N GLU A 3 -2.68 -17.55 -5.44
CA GLU A 3 -2.94 -16.17 -5.09
C GLU A 3 -3.83 -15.52 -6.12
N GLU A 4 -4.82 -14.79 -5.65
CA GLU A 4 -5.64 -13.97 -6.52
C GLU A 4 -5.08 -12.57 -6.55
N ARG A 5 -4.95 -12.03 -7.75
CA ARG A 5 -4.43 -10.68 -7.92
C ARG A 5 -5.49 -9.81 -8.58
N TYR A 6 -5.64 -8.63 -8.04
CA TYR A 6 -6.64 -7.69 -8.51
C TYR A 6 -5.95 -6.44 -9.04
N HIS A 7 -6.51 -5.88 -10.08
CA HIS A 7 -5.98 -4.66 -10.65
C HIS A 7 -6.94 -3.52 -10.41
N ILE A 8 -6.40 -2.39 -9.99
CA ILE A 8 -7.22 -1.22 -9.72
C ILE A 8 -6.54 -0.03 -10.37
N ALA A 9 -7.36 0.84 -10.96
CA ALA A 9 -6.86 2.02 -11.62
C ALA A 9 -6.91 3.19 -10.65
N LEU A 10 -5.75 3.79 -10.40
CA LEU A 10 -5.63 4.91 -9.46
C LEU A 10 -5.06 6.11 -10.19
N ASP A 11 -5.65 7.29 -9.94
CA ASP A 11 -5.00 8.51 -10.35
C ASP A 11 -4.03 8.95 -9.26
N ARG A 12 -3.36 10.08 -9.47
CA ARG A 12 -2.36 10.55 -8.51
C ARG A 12 -2.98 10.85 -7.15
N TYR A 13 -4.18 11.41 -7.14
CA TYR A 13 -4.85 11.76 -5.90
C TYR A 13 -5.20 10.48 -5.11
N ASP A 14 -5.77 9.50 -5.81
CA ASP A 14 -6.12 8.22 -5.19
C ASP A 14 -4.89 7.53 -4.64
N LYS A 15 -3.80 7.57 -5.39
CA LYS A 15 -2.56 6.95 -4.98
C LYS A 15 -2.04 7.56 -3.68
N ASN A 16 -2.13 8.87 -3.56
CA ASN A 16 -1.69 9.55 -2.34
C ASN A 16 -2.56 9.16 -1.15
N ILE A 17 -3.86 9.03 -1.35
CA ILE A 17 -4.75 8.58 -0.28
C ILE A 17 -4.36 7.20 0.20
N VAL A 18 -4.13 6.28 -0.73
CA VAL A 18 -3.76 4.92 -0.38
C VAL A 18 -2.43 4.88 0.35
N LEU A 19 -1.44 5.63 -0.14
CA LEU A 19 -0.13 5.66 0.50
C LEU A 19 -0.21 6.23 1.91
N ASN A 20 -1.00 7.27 2.12
CA ASN A 20 -1.17 7.83 3.45
C ASN A 20 -1.83 6.84 4.40
N ALA A 21 -2.84 6.12 3.92
CA ALA A 21 -3.51 5.11 4.73
C ALA A 21 -2.56 3.98 5.10
N LEU A 22 -1.74 3.54 4.16
CA LEU A 22 -0.78 2.48 4.40
C LEU A 22 0.29 2.91 5.38
N ASN A 23 0.77 4.15 5.26
CA ASN A 23 1.76 4.66 6.20
C ASN A 23 1.20 4.75 7.62
N THR A 24 -0.06 5.15 7.75
CA THR A 24 -0.71 5.21 9.06
C THR A 24 -0.80 3.80 9.66
N LEU A 25 -1.19 2.83 8.86
CA LEU A 25 -1.27 1.45 9.32
C LEU A 25 0.11 0.94 9.73
N ARG A 26 1.13 1.24 8.92
CA ARG A 26 2.49 0.83 9.23
C ARG A 26 2.95 1.38 10.58
N ASN A 27 2.70 2.67 10.81
CA ASN A 27 3.08 3.30 12.07
C ASN A 27 2.36 2.66 13.25
N GLN A 28 1.11 2.29 13.08
CA GLN A 28 0.36 1.59 14.10
C GLN A 28 0.97 0.23 14.40
N GLN A 29 1.37 -0.50 13.36
CA GLN A 29 1.98 -1.81 13.52
C GLN A 29 3.32 -1.71 14.23
N VAL A 30 4.11 -0.68 13.92
CA VAL A 30 5.38 -0.45 14.62
C VAL A 30 5.13 -0.25 16.11
N ARG A 31 4.13 0.54 16.45
CA ARG A 31 3.79 0.79 17.85
C ARG A 31 3.34 -0.47 18.56
N GLU A 32 2.66 -1.36 17.85
CA GLU A 32 2.19 -2.63 18.40
C GLU A 32 3.23 -3.74 18.31
N GLU A 33 4.42 -3.41 17.82
CA GLU A 33 5.51 -4.37 17.63
C GLU A 33 5.11 -5.54 16.74
N ARG A 34 4.36 -5.23 15.69
CA ARG A 34 3.91 -6.22 14.73
C ARG A 34 4.76 -6.12 13.46
N PRO A 35 4.91 -7.23 12.73
CA PRO A 35 5.67 -7.19 11.48
C PRO A 35 5.04 -6.23 10.47
N THR A 36 5.86 -5.42 9.82
CA THR A 36 5.39 -4.47 8.82
C THR A 36 5.70 -4.91 7.40
N ASP A 37 6.33 -6.07 7.21
CA ASP A 37 6.80 -6.49 5.90
C ASP A 37 5.71 -6.50 4.84
N PRO A 38 4.52 -7.09 5.09
CA PRO A 38 3.48 -7.09 4.04
C PRO A 38 3.02 -5.68 3.69
N VAL A 39 2.93 -4.79 4.68
CA VAL A 39 2.51 -3.41 4.43
C VAL A 39 3.60 -2.67 3.67
N ASP A 40 4.87 -2.89 4.02
CA ASP A 40 5.99 -2.25 3.34
C ASP A 40 6.03 -2.66 1.87
N GLU A 41 5.81 -3.93 1.58
CA GLU A 41 5.76 -4.40 0.19
C GLU A 41 4.62 -3.74 -0.57
N LEU A 42 3.47 -3.60 0.07
CA LEU A 42 2.32 -2.99 -0.59
C LEU A 42 2.58 -1.51 -0.84
N ILE A 43 3.20 -0.83 0.10
CA ILE A 43 3.56 0.57 -0.08
C ILE A 43 4.45 0.72 -1.32
N GLU A 44 5.46 -0.13 -1.45
CA GLU A 44 6.33 -0.09 -2.62
C GLU A 44 5.56 -0.37 -3.90
N THR A 45 4.71 -1.36 -3.89
CA THR A 45 3.91 -1.70 -5.06
C THR A 45 3.05 -0.53 -5.50
N VAL A 46 2.38 0.12 -4.55
CA VAL A 46 1.52 1.26 -4.87
C VAL A 46 2.35 2.45 -5.33
N ALA A 47 3.49 2.70 -4.66
CA ALA A 47 4.33 3.84 -5.00
C ALA A 47 4.89 3.74 -6.42
N HIS A 48 5.15 2.52 -6.88
CA HIS A 48 5.73 2.31 -8.21
C HIS A 48 4.69 2.02 -9.27
N ALA A 49 3.42 1.91 -8.89
CA ALA A 49 2.37 1.66 -9.87
C ALA A 49 2.19 2.87 -10.78
N PRO A 50 1.93 2.65 -12.07
CA PRO A 50 1.69 3.77 -12.99
C PRO A 50 0.42 4.50 -12.57
N THR A 51 0.47 5.82 -12.65
CA THR A 51 -0.73 6.60 -12.36
C THR A 51 -1.59 6.69 -13.61
N ARG A 52 -2.89 6.66 -13.37
CA ARG A 52 -3.87 6.87 -14.43
C ARG A 52 -3.99 8.36 -14.70
N LYS A 53 -4.10 8.72 -15.95
CA LYS A 53 -4.29 10.11 -16.35
C LYS A 53 -5.74 10.46 -16.48
#